data_06977ca885eaba9ec915826e4ea9e6fc
#
_entry.id   06977ca885eaba9ec915826e4ea9e6fc
#
_cell.length_a   1.000
_cell.length_b   1.000
_cell.length_c   1.000
_cell.angle_alpha   90.00
_cell.angle_beta   90.00
_cell.angle_gamma   90.00
#
_symmetry.space_group_name_H-M   'P 1'
#
loop_
_entity.id
_entity.type
_entity.pdbx_description
1 polymer ?
#
loop_
_entity_poly.entity_id
_entity_poly.type
_entity_poly.pdbx_seq_one_letter_code
_entity_poly.pdbx_strand_id
1 'polypeptide(L)'
;MPHEATRRLEFDAGHRVPEHGGKCRTPHGHRYAVDVTVRGPLGREGFVLDFGEIKAKLGAWIDEHLDHTTIYQRGDSLMEAMAALNRAAKLKPYYAMDAAPTAEALAELIFGVAQRLLDAEVVRVNVHETPNCSAAWAP
;
A
#
# COMPACT_ATOMS: atom_id res chain seq x y z
N MET A 1 -28.31 -2.02 -10.47
CA MET A 1 -27.34 -2.99 -9.93
C MET A 1 -25.95 -2.36 -9.90
N PRO A 2 -25.24 -2.49 -8.81
CA PRO A 2 -23.89 -1.97 -8.75
C PRO A 2 -22.92 -2.82 -9.57
N HIS A 3 -21.91 -2.16 -10.08
CA HIS A 3 -20.79 -2.78 -10.75
C HIS A 3 -19.55 -2.63 -9.89
N GLU A 4 -18.55 -3.47 -10.11
CA GLU A 4 -17.23 -3.35 -9.51
C GLU A 4 -16.20 -3.07 -10.60
N ALA A 5 -15.24 -2.23 -10.26
CA ALA A 5 -14.11 -1.93 -11.13
C ALA A 5 -12.82 -2.00 -10.31
N THR A 6 -11.77 -2.57 -10.89
CA THR A 6 -10.50 -2.77 -10.21
C THR A 6 -9.37 -2.14 -11.02
N ARG A 7 -8.51 -1.38 -10.33
CA ARG A 7 -7.26 -0.85 -10.89
C ARG A 7 -6.08 -1.38 -10.11
N ARG A 8 -5.06 -1.85 -10.84
CA ARG A 8 -3.78 -2.23 -10.24
C ARG A 8 -2.80 -1.05 -10.28
N LEU A 9 -2.15 -0.84 -9.14
CA LEU A 9 -1.03 0.09 -8.97
C LEU A 9 0.17 -0.70 -8.47
N GLU A 10 1.38 -0.30 -8.86
CA GLU A 10 2.58 -1.02 -8.46
C GLU A 10 3.60 -0.05 -7.88
N PHE A 11 4.43 -0.55 -6.96
CA PHE A 11 5.51 0.22 -6.36
C PHE A 11 6.59 -0.70 -5.80
N ASP A 12 7.80 -0.16 -5.66
CA ASP A 12 8.93 -0.85 -5.06
C ASP A 12 9.14 -0.32 -3.65
N ALA A 13 9.23 -1.20 -2.66
CA ALA A 13 9.49 -0.79 -1.30
C ALA A 13 10.22 -1.86 -0.52
N GLY A 14 11.01 -1.42 0.48
CA GLY A 14 11.63 -2.30 1.44
C GLY A 14 10.78 -2.44 2.69
N HIS A 15 11.00 -3.52 3.41
CA HIS A 15 10.41 -3.76 4.72
C HIS A 15 11.14 -4.88 5.47
N ARG A 16 10.76 -5.06 6.73
CA ARG A 16 11.00 -6.31 7.46
C ARG A 16 9.83 -6.57 8.40
N VAL A 17 9.64 -7.85 8.74
CA VAL A 17 8.65 -8.26 9.75
C VAL A 17 9.44 -8.65 11.02
N PRO A 18 9.52 -7.79 12.05
CA PRO A 18 10.48 -7.95 13.14
C PRO A 18 10.27 -9.21 13.97
N GLU A 19 9.02 -9.70 14.08
CA GLU A 19 8.71 -10.91 14.85
C GLU A 19 8.74 -12.19 14.02
N HIS A 20 9.12 -12.11 12.73
CA HIS A 20 9.16 -13.29 11.87
C HIS A 20 10.30 -14.22 12.27
N GLY A 21 10.03 -15.53 12.33
CA GLY A 21 11.00 -16.53 12.69
C GLY A 21 11.99 -16.92 11.59
N GLY A 22 11.79 -16.43 10.36
CA GLY A 22 12.60 -16.76 9.19
C GLY A 22 13.21 -15.54 8.51
N LYS A 23 13.44 -15.66 7.19
CA LYS A 23 14.16 -14.65 6.40
C LYS A 23 13.49 -13.30 6.33
N CYS A 24 12.17 -13.22 6.52
CA CYS A 24 11.43 -11.95 6.46
C CYS A 24 11.77 -11.00 7.61
N ARG A 25 12.47 -11.48 8.64
CA ARG A 25 13.02 -10.63 9.70
C ARG A 25 14.17 -9.77 9.21
N THR A 26 14.87 -10.21 8.17
CA THR A 26 15.94 -9.43 7.54
C THR A 26 15.33 -8.37 6.63
N PRO A 27 15.82 -7.12 6.67
CA PRO A 27 15.35 -6.10 5.73
C PRO A 27 15.53 -6.57 4.28
N HIS A 28 14.48 -6.43 3.49
CA HIS A 28 14.44 -6.83 2.07
C HIS A 28 13.39 -6.00 1.35
N GLY A 29 13.23 -6.21 0.06
CA GLY A 29 12.27 -5.46 -0.73
C GLY A 29 11.44 -6.32 -1.65
N HIS A 30 10.33 -5.74 -2.11
CA HIS A 30 9.42 -6.36 -3.07
C HIS A 30 8.98 -5.35 -4.12
N ARG A 31 8.59 -5.87 -5.27
CA ARG A 31 7.76 -5.15 -6.22
C ARG A 31 6.30 -5.41 -5.82
N TYR A 32 5.72 -4.50 -5.06
CA TYR A 32 4.33 -4.62 -4.62
C TYR A 32 3.36 -4.33 -5.76
N ALA A 33 2.26 -5.09 -5.82
CA ALA A 33 1.12 -4.78 -6.66
C ALA A 33 -0.11 -4.63 -5.78
N VAL A 34 -0.87 -3.56 -5.99
CA VAL A 34 -2.07 -3.24 -5.21
C VAL A 34 -3.26 -3.20 -6.14
N ASP A 35 -4.23 -4.09 -5.92
CA ASP A 35 -5.49 -4.07 -6.65
C ASP A 35 -6.53 -3.39 -5.78
N VAL A 36 -7.06 -2.28 -6.27
CA VAL A 36 -8.10 -1.49 -5.58
C VAL A 36 -9.41 -1.68 -6.32
N THR A 37 -10.42 -2.18 -5.61
CA THR A 37 -11.76 -2.43 -6.16
C THR A 37 -12.75 -1.44 -5.58
N VAL A 38 -13.44 -0.72 -6.47
CA VAL A 38 -14.53 0.21 -6.12
C VAL A 38 -15.84 -0.35 -6.65
N ARG A 39 -16.95 0.01 -6.01
CA ARG A 39 -18.29 -0.44 -6.37
C ARG A 39 -19.25 0.74 -6.41
N GLY A 40 -20.18 0.69 -7.34
CA GLY A 40 -21.25 1.69 -7.42
C GLY A 40 -22.05 1.58 -8.71
N PRO A 41 -23.02 2.49 -8.90
CA PRO A 41 -23.74 2.59 -10.15
C PRO A 41 -22.84 3.15 -11.25
N LEU A 42 -23.20 2.90 -12.49
CA LEU A 42 -22.52 3.51 -13.62
C LEU A 42 -22.90 4.98 -13.72
N GLY A 43 -21.91 5.83 -13.91
CA GLY A 43 -22.12 7.23 -14.24
C GLY A 43 -22.51 7.42 -15.70
N ARG A 44 -22.59 8.69 -16.11
CA ARG A 44 -23.02 9.07 -17.48
C ARG A 44 -22.12 8.49 -18.56
N GLU A 45 -20.84 8.32 -18.26
CA GLU A 45 -19.85 7.80 -19.20
C GLU A 45 -19.78 6.26 -19.22
N GLY A 46 -20.55 5.59 -18.35
CA GLY A 46 -20.62 4.14 -18.32
C GLY A 46 -19.64 3.44 -17.41
N PHE A 47 -19.00 4.14 -16.47
CA PHE A 47 -18.10 3.53 -15.51
C PHE A 47 -18.44 3.92 -14.06
N VAL A 48 -17.99 3.11 -13.11
CA VAL A 48 -18.16 3.39 -11.66
C VAL A 48 -17.27 4.55 -11.25
N LEU A 49 -16.02 4.51 -11.67
CA LEU A 49 -15.01 5.54 -11.42
C LEU A 49 -13.96 5.41 -12.52
N ASP A 50 -13.46 6.52 -13.01
CA ASP A 50 -12.40 6.53 -14.01
C ASP A 50 -11.13 5.90 -13.42
N PHE A 51 -10.57 4.92 -14.12
CA PHE A 51 -9.31 4.29 -13.72
C PHE A 51 -8.18 5.30 -13.58
N GLY A 52 -8.16 6.34 -14.40
CA GLY A 52 -7.20 7.43 -14.33
C GLY A 52 -7.30 8.23 -13.03
N GLU A 53 -8.50 8.34 -12.47
CA GLU A 53 -8.72 9.01 -11.19
C GLU A 53 -8.14 8.21 -10.02
N ILE A 54 -8.25 6.89 -10.07
CA ILE A 54 -7.62 6.02 -9.07
C ILE A 54 -6.10 6.21 -9.10
N LYS A 55 -5.52 6.21 -10.30
CA LYS A 55 -4.09 6.44 -10.47
C LYS A 55 -3.68 7.83 -10.00
N ALA A 56 -4.43 8.88 -10.38
CA ALA A 56 -4.09 10.26 -10.05
C ALA A 56 -4.15 10.53 -8.55
N LYS A 57 -5.10 9.97 -7.83
CA LYS A 57 -5.30 10.22 -6.41
C LYS A 57 -4.57 9.23 -5.53
N LEU A 58 -4.89 7.95 -5.65
CA LEU A 58 -4.26 6.91 -4.83
C LEU A 58 -2.83 6.63 -5.28
N GLY A 59 -2.59 6.60 -6.59
CA GLY A 59 -1.25 6.42 -7.15
C GLY A 59 -0.30 7.52 -6.69
N ALA A 60 -0.75 8.77 -6.65
CA ALA A 60 0.07 9.89 -6.17
C ALA A 60 0.41 9.73 -4.69
N TRP A 61 -0.53 9.26 -3.87
CA TRP A 61 -0.26 8.99 -2.45
C TRP A 61 0.77 7.88 -2.28
N ILE A 62 0.64 6.80 -3.04
CA ILE A 62 1.60 5.67 -3.02
C ILE A 62 2.98 6.15 -3.46
N ASP A 63 3.06 6.93 -4.54
CA ASP A 63 4.32 7.47 -5.04
C ASP A 63 4.99 8.38 -4.02
N GLU A 64 4.23 9.16 -3.29
CA GLU A 64 4.77 10.07 -2.28
C GLU A 64 5.25 9.34 -1.03
N HIS A 65 4.50 8.34 -0.55
CA HIS A 65 4.72 7.76 0.77
C HIS A 65 5.36 6.37 0.77
N LEU A 66 5.12 5.55 -0.23
CA LEU A 66 5.52 4.14 -0.21
C LEU A 66 6.56 3.78 -1.26
N ASP A 67 6.47 4.36 -2.45
CA ASP A 67 7.35 3.97 -3.55
C ASP A 67 8.78 4.44 -3.32
N HIS A 68 9.74 3.55 -3.57
CA HIS A 68 11.17 3.81 -3.42
C HIS A 68 11.57 4.24 -2.01
N THR A 69 10.92 3.67 -0.99
CA THR A 69 11.30 3.89 0.40
C THR A 69 11.19 2.57 1.17
N THR A 70 11.34 2.63 2.48
CA THR A 70 11.22 1.48 3.37
C THR A 70 10.07 1.70 4.33
N ILE A 71 9.22 0.69 4.47
CA ILE A 71 8.06 0.70 5.36
C ILE A 71 8.44 -0.11 6.60
N TYR A 72 8.23 0.46 7.79
CA TYR A 72 8.65 -0.21 9.01
C TYR A 72 7.66 -0.01 10.15
N GLN A 73 7.74 -0.88 11.15
CA GLN A 73 6.94 -0.77 12.36
C GLN A 73 7.58 0.23 13.33
N ARG A 74 6.80 1.21 13.77
CA ARG A 74 7.21 2.15 14.82
C ARG A 74 7.68 1.38 16.06
N GLY A 75 8.84 1.76 16.59
CA GLY A 75 9.42 1.08 17.74
C GLY A 75 10.38 -0.07 17.40
N ASP A 76 10.48 -0.45 16.13
CA ASP A 76 11.52 -1.39 15.67
C ASP A 76 12.88 -0.69 15.72
N SER A 77 13.69 -1.03 16.71
CA SER A 77 14.94 -0.28 17.00
C SER A 77 15.92 -0.29 15.84
N LEU A 78 16.03 -1.38 15.10
CA LEU A 78 16.89 -1.45 13.92
C LEU A 78 16.40 -0.48 12.86
N MET A 79 15.12 -0.52 12.57
CA MET A 79 14.54 0.30 11.51
C MET A 79 14.47 1.77 11.90
N GLU A 80 14.28 2.08 13.19
CA GLU A 80 14.35 3.47 13.68
C GLU A 80 15.75 4.04 13.47
N ALA A 81 16.81 3.26 13.75
CA ALA A 81 18.19 3.67 13.50
C ALA A 81 18.46 3.89 12.01
N MET A 82 17.98 2.98 11.17
CA MET A 82 18.11 3.10 9.70
C MET A 82 17.36 4.32 9.19
N ALA A 83 16.15 4.57 9.69
CA ALA A 83 15.36 5.75 9.31
C ALA A 83 16.06 7.05 9.68
N ALA A 84 16.72 7.11 10.85
CA ALA A 84 17.49 8.26 11.27
C ALA A 84 18.69 8.51 10.35
N LEU A 85 19.43 7.47 10.00
CA LEU A 85 20.54 7.57 9.05
C LEU A 85 20.08 8.01 7.67
N ASN A 86 18.93 7.49 7.24
CA ASN A 86 18.31 7.86 5.96
C ASN A 86 17.96 9.36 5.94
N ARG A 87 17.38 9.89 7.02
CA ARG A 87 17.08 11.33 7.16
C ARG A 87 18.35 12.17 7.13
N ALA A 88 19.38 11.74 7.84
CA ALA A 88 20.65 12.44 7.86
C ALA A 88 21.31 12.51 6.48
N ALA A 89 21.09 11.48 5.66
CA ALA A 89 21.55 11.42 4.27
C ALA A 89 20.64 12.22 3.31
N LYS A 90 19.54 12.82 3.81
CA LYS A 90 18.57 13.59 3.02
C LYS A 90 17.91 12.80 1.90
N LEU A 91 17.67 11.51 2.15
CA LEU A 91 16.96 10.63 1.23
C LEU A 91 15.46 10.68 1.51
N LYS A 92 14.66 10.07 0.61
CA LYS A 92 13.21 9.98 0.80
C LYS A 92 12.91 9.32 2.15
N PRO A 93 12.06 9.94 3.00
CA PRO A 93 11.78 9.41 4.34
C PRO A 93 11.17 8.01 4.30
N TYR A 94 11.53 7.19 5.29
CA TYR A 94 10.86 5.92 5.54
C TYR A 94 9.43 6.15 6.00
N TYR A 95 8.56 5.20 5.71
CA TYR A 95 7.16 5.25 6.14
C TYR A 95 6.95 4.38 7.39
N ALA A 96 6.58 5.02 8.51
CA ALA A 96 6.35 4.33 9.77
C ALA A 96 4.89 3.92 9.92
N MET A 97 4.65 2.67 10.30
CA MET A 97 3.33 2.13 10.63
C MET A 97 3.26 1.73 12.09
N ASP A 98 2.06 1.70 12.65
CA ASP A 98 1.87 1.23 14.03
C ASP A 98 1.88 -0.30 14.12
N ALA A 99 1.61 -0.99 13.03
CA ALA A 99 1.67 -2.45 12.93
C ALA A 99 2.90 -2.88 12.12
N ALA A 100 3.26 -4.16 12.21
CA ALA A 100 4.26 -4.74 11.33
C ALA A 100 3.80 -4.61 9.86
N PRO A 101 4.70 -4.24 8.93
CA PRO A 101 4.35 -3.97 7.54
C PRO A 101 4.19 -5.26 6.71
N THR A 102 3.27 -6.11 7.12
CA THR A 102 2.84 -7.29 6.38
C THR A 102 1.94 -6.89 5.22
N ALA A 103 1.73 -7.79 4.28
CA ALA A 103 0.77 -7.56 3.19
C ALA A 103 -0.63 -7.26 3.74
N GLU A 104 -1.03 -7.95 4.82
CA GLU A 104 -2.32 -7.74 5.50
C GLU A 104 -2.44 -6.31 6.04
N ALA A 105 -1.44 -5.86 6.79
CA ALA A 105 -1.43 -4.51 7.36
C ALA A 105 -1.36 -3.42 6.30
N LEU A 106 -0.61 -3.65 5.22
CA LEU A 106 -0.56 -2.73 4.08
C LEU A 106 -1.90 -2.66 3.36
N ALA A 107 -2.59 -3.78 3.20
CA ALA A 107 -3.91 -3.79 2.58
C ALA A 107 -4.90 -2.94 3.38
N GLU A 108 -4.91 -3.08 4.70
CA GLU A 108 -5.76 -2.28 5.59
C GLU A 108 -5.41 -0.78 5.52
N LEU A 109 -4.12 -0.45 5.57
CA LEU A 109 -3.65 0.92 5.44
C LEU A 109 -4.12 1.55 4.13
N ILE A 110 -3.86 0.88 3.01
CA ILE A 110 -4.18 1.40 1.68
C ILE A 110 -5.69 1.48 1.48
N PHE A 111 -6.45 0.54 2.05
CA PHE A 111 -7.91 0.62 2.04
C PHE A 111 -8.41 1.92 2.68
N GLY A 112 -7.89 2.26 3.86
CA GLY A 112 -8.28 3.50 4.56
C GLY A 112 -7.92 4.75 3.77
N VAL A 113 -6.74 4.77 3.15
CA VAL A 113 -6.31 5.88 2.29
C VAL A 113 -7.20 5.98 1.05
N ALA A 114 -7.45 4.86 0.37
CA ALA A 114 -8.28 4.83 -0.83
C ALA A 114 -9.71 5.32 -0.54
N GLN A 115 -10.32 4.85 0.55
CA GLN A 115 -11.68 5.28 0.92
C GLN A 115 -11.76 6.78 1.18
N ARG A 116 -10.70 7.36 1.72
CA ARG A 116 -10.63 8.81 1.98
C ARG A 116 -10.42 9.62 0.70
N LEU A 117 -9.65 9.12 -0.25
CA LEU A 117 -9.24 9.85 -1.44
C LEU A 117 -10.18 9.66 -2.64
N LEU A 118 -10.83 8.50 -2.76
CA LEU A 118 -11.63 8.17 -3.93
C LEU A 118 -13.10 8.52 -3.72
N ASP A 119 -13.74 9.01 -4.78
CA ASP A 119 -15.15 9.36 -4.78
C ASP A 119 -15.99 8.17 -5.24
N ALA A 120 -15.83 7.04 -4.55
CA ALA A 120 -16.60 5.82 -4.77
C ALA A 120 -16.43 4.93 -3.54
N GLU A 121 -17.33 3.97 -3.37
CA GLU A 121 -17.21 2.97 -2.30
C GLU A 121 -16.05 2.03 -2.62
N VAL A 122 -15.01 2.02 -1.78
CA VAL A 122 -13.94 1.03 -1.87
C VAL A 122 -14.40 -0.23 -1.16
N VAL A 123 -14.39 -1.35 -1.86
CA VAL A 123 -14.89 -2.62 -1.29
C VAL A 123 -13.77 -3.61 -0.99
N ARG A 124 -12.59 -3.43 -1.57
CA ARG A 124 -11.48 -4.35 -1.38
C ARG A 124 -10.16 -3.72 -1.81
N VAL A 125 -9.13 -3.98 -1.04
CA VAL A 125 -7.73 -3.73 -1.44
C VAL A 125 -6.97 -5.03 -1.26
N ASN A 126 -6.30 -5.49 -2.31
CA ASN A 126 -5.48 -6.69 -2.31
C ASN A 126 -4.03 -6.30 -2.57
N VAL A 127 -3.13 -6.67 -1.67
CA VAL A 127 -1.69 -6.36 -1.77
C VAL A 127 -0.91 -7.63 -2.07
N HIS A 128 -0.20 -7.63 -3.18
CA HIS A 128 0.71 -8.70 -3.58
C HIS A 128 2.14 -8.29 -3.23
N GLU A 129 2.82 -9.09 -2.42
CA GLU A 129 4.27 -8.95 -2.19
C GLU A 129 5.05 -9.54 -3.35
N THR A 130 4.57 -10.69 -3.84
CA THR A 130 5.11 -11.40 -5.00
C THR A 130 3.94 -11.82 -5.88
N PRO A 131 4.18 -12.31 -7.10
CA PRO A 131 3.10 -12.86 -7.94
C PRO A 131 2.33 -14.01 -7.28
N ASN A 132 2.93 -14.69 -6.29
CA ASN A 132 2.37 -15.88 -5.67
C ASN A 132 1.74 -15.65 -4.30
N CYS A 133 1.96 -14.50 -3.67
CA CYS A 133 1.53 -14.25 -2.29
C CYS A 133 0.85 -12.91 -2.18
N SER A 134 -0.36 -12.91 -1.67
CA SER A 134 -1.14 -11.67 -1.47
C SER A 134 -2.03 -11.77 -0.24
N ALA A 135 -2.45 -10.61 0.25
CA ALA A 135 -3.43 -10.48 1.31
C ALA A 135 -4.38 -9.35 0.96
N ALA A 136 -5.59 -9.41 1.48
CA ALA A 136 -6.61 -8.43 1.17
C ALA A 136 -7.30 -7.91 2.44
N TRP A 137 -7.77 -6.69 2.36
CA TRP A 137 -8.69 -6.10 3.31
C TRP A 137 -10.01 -5.82 2.61
N ALA A 138 -11.10 -6.30 3.21
CA ALA A 138 -12.46 -6.03 2.79
C ALA A 138 -13.32 -5.97 4.05
N PRO A 139 -14.11 -4.91 4.25
CA PRO A 139 -14.97 -4.80 5.44
C PRO A 139 -16.10 -5.82 5.46
#